data_f7f990653caae47feae8044b4e30e09c
#
_entry.id   f7f990653caae47feae8044b4e30e09c
#
_cell.length_a   1.000
_cell.length_b   1.000
_cell.length_c   1.000
_cell.angle_alpha   90.00
_cell.angle_beta   90.00
_cell.angle_gamma   90.00
#
_symmetry.space_group_name_H-M   'P 1'
#
loop_
_entity.id
_entity.type
_entity.pdbx_description
1 polymer ?
#
loop_
_entity_poly.entity_id
_entity_poly.type
_entity_poly.pdbx_seq_one_letter_code
_entity_poly.pdbx_strand_id
1 'polypeptide(L)'
;MSSSLCVLPWMHLATHPNGGASLCCRSNHNDAISWARKNDNLVLLDNDSLNDIVNSDKFVNVRQAMLDGKRPVECEGCWRDEDNGIESKRQYENRRWSHIIKYLEKTA
;
A
#
# COMPACT_ATOMS: atom_id res chain seq x y z
N MET A 1 -0.04 -14.21 -12.17
CA MET A 1 0.12 -13.23 -11.06
C MET A 1 -0.13 -11.83 -11.58
N SER A 2 -0.90 -11.04 -10.84
CA SER A 2 -1.10 -9.64 -11.20
C SER A 2 0.22 -8.88 -11.14
N SER A 3 0.51 -8.07 -12.15
CA SER A 3 1.74 -7.27 -12.20
C SER A 3 1.69 -6.04 -11.30
N SER A 4 0.55 -5.78 -10.67
CA SER A 4 0.37 -4.61 -9.79
C SER A 4 0.07 -4.97 -8.33
N LEU A 5 -0.22 -6.24 -8.03
CA LEU A 5 -0.57 -6.66 -6.68
C LEU A 5 0.64 -6.64 -5.76
N CYS A 6 0.47 -6.06 -4.57
CA CYS A 6 1.49 -6.05 -3.53
C CYS A 6 0.86 -6.54 -2.24
N VAL A 7 1.56 -7.40 -1.51
CA VAL A 7 1.04 -7.96 -0.25
C VAL A 7 0.94 -6.92 0.86
N LEU A 8 1.77 -5.89 0.84
CA LEU A 8 1.90 -4.96 1.98
C LEU A 8 0.62 -4.20 2.35
N PRO A 9 -0.21 -3.69 1.41
CA PRO A 9 -1.44 -2.99 1.81
C PRO A 9 -2.42 -3.83 2.61
N TRP A 10 -2.24 -5.15 2.63
CA TRP A 10 -3.11 -6.07 3.40
C TRP A 10 -2.53 -6.47 4.75
N MET A 11 -1.22 -6.25 5.00
CA MET A 11 -0.59 -6.77 6.20
C MET A 11 0.40 -5.82 6.87
N HIS A 12 0.54 -4.61 6.36
CA HIS A 12 1.59 -3.69 6.81
C HIS A 12 1.14 -2.24 6.73
N LEU A 13 1.69 -1.40 7.60
CA LEU A 13 1.61 0.05 7.45
C LEU A 13 2.88 0.67 8.03
N ALA A 14 3.22 1.86 7.57
CA ALA A 14 4.33 2.64 8.10
C ALA A 14 3.75 3.83 8.86
N THR A 15 4.30 4.12 10.04
CA THR A 15 3.84 5.24 10.87
C THR A 15 4.83 6.39 10.80
N HIS A 16 4.32 7.60 11.06
CA HIS A 16 5.09 8.83 11.02
C HIS A 16 5.01 9.56 12.36
N PRO A 17 6.00 10.43 12.69
CA PRO A 17 6.03 11.09 13.99
C PRO A 17 4.78 11.91 14.34
N ASN A 18 4.05 12.40 13.33
CA ASN A 18 2.83 13.18 13.55
C ASN A 18 1.58 12.31 13.77
N GLY A 19 1.74 10.98 13.82
CA GLY A 19 0.61 10.06 13.97
C GLY A 19 0.00 9.60 12.66
N GLY A 20 0.48 10.07 11.53
CA GLY A 20 0.02 9.62 10.22
C GLY A 20 0.49 8.21 9.90
N ALA A 21 -0.16 7.57 8.93
CA ALA A 21 0.21 6.22 8.49
C ALA A 21 0.16 6.13 6.98
N SER A 22 1.13 5.44 6.39
CA SER A 22 1.19 5.19 4.95
C SER A 22 1.22 3.70 4.67
N LEU A 23 1.02 3.35 3.41
CA LEU A 23 0.93 1.95 2.95
C LEU A 23 2.20 1.15 3.20
N CYS A 24 3.34 1.75 3.00
CA CYS A 24 4.64 1.14 3.32
C CYS A 24 5.71 2.22 3.36
N CYS A 25 6.90 1.87 3.85
CA CYS A 25 8.00 2.84 3.96
C CYS A 25 8.53 3.29 2.60
N ARG A 26 8.24 2.55 1.52
CA ARG A 26 8.68 2.89 0.15
C ARG A 26 7.60 3.66 -0.62
N SER A 27 6.40 3.77 -0.07
CA SER A 27 5.32 4.49 -0.74
C SER A 27 5.65 5.99 -0.85
N ASN A 28 4.99 6.67 -1.79
CA ASN A 28 5.25 8.07 -2.06
C ASN A 28 4.89 8.94 -0.85
N HIS A 29 5.88 9.60 -0.26
CA HIS A 29 5.69 10.45 0.91
C HIS A 29 5.54 11.93 0.56
N ASN A 30 5.74 12.30 -0.70
CA ASN A 30 5.59 13.68 -1.14
C ASN A 30 4.14 14.09 -1.00
N ASP A 31 3.90 15.23 -0.36
CA ASP A 31 2.57 15.78 -0.14
C ASP A 31 1.62 14.82 0.59
N ALA A 32 2.17 13.87 1.32
CA ALA A 32 1.41 12.88 2.07
C ALA A 32 0.39 12.13 1.19
N ILE A 33 0.70 11.92 -0.07
CA ILE A 33 -0.23 11.31 -1.03
C ILE A 33 -0.62 9.88 -0.66
N SER A 34 0.29 9.14 -0.02
CA SER A 34 0.07 7.74 0.36
C SER A 34 -0.37 7.56 1.81
N TRP A 35 -0.63 8.65 2.52
CA TRP A 35 -1.04 8.57 3.92
C TRP A 35 -2.54 8.28 4.04
N ALA A 36 -2.92 7.55 5.08
CA ALA A 36 -4.31 7.21 5.34
C ALA A 36 -5.18 8.45 5.42
N ARG A 37 -6.29 8.47 4.64
CA ARG A 37 -7.22 9.58 4.56
C ARG A 37 -8.64 9.07 4.48
N LYS A 38 -9.54 9.84 5.07
CA LYS A 38 -10.98 9.60 4.96
C LYS A 38 -11.64 10.95 4.67
N ASN A 39 -12.37 11.04 3.54
CA ASN A 39 -12.99 12.28 3.08
C ASN A 39 -11.97 13.44 3.00
N ASP A 40 -10.77 13.14 2.48
CA ASP A 40 -9.65 14.07 2.32
C ASP A 40 -9.01 14.55 3.63
N ASN A 41 -9.45 14.03 4.78
CA ASN A 41 -8.84 14.34 6.07
C ASN A 41 -7.89 13.23 6.48
N LEU A 42 -6.74 13.61 7.06
CA LEU A 42 -5.79 12.63 7.57
C LEU A 42 -6.40 11.83 8.72
N VAL A 43 -6.20 10.51 8.67
CA VAL A 43 -6.56 9.60 9.77
C VAL A 43 -5.29 9.44 10.59
N LEU A 44 -5.33 9.82 11.86
CA LEU A 44 -4.14 9.87 12.72
C LEU A 44 -4.29 8.91 13.90
N LEU A 45 -3.17 8.27 14.26
CA LEU A 45 -3.13 7.32 15.39
C LEU A 45 -3.58 7.94 16.72
N ASP A 46 -3.41 9.24 16.88
CA ASP A 46 -3.81 9.93 18.12
C ASP A 46 -5.33 9.97 18.30
N ASN A 47 -6.08 9.94 17.21
CA ASN A 47 -7.53 10.14 17.22
C ASN A 47 -8.31 8.94 16.70
N ASP A 48 -7.65 8.05 15.98
CA ASP A 48 -8.30 6.96 15.23
C ASP A 48 -7.67 5.63 15.59
N SER A 49 -8.45 4.57 15.48
CA SER A 49 -7.95 3.22 15.75
C SER A 49 -7.14 2.68 14.56
N LEU A 50 -6.36 1.65 14.81
CA LEU A 50 -5.65 0.94 13.74
C LEU A 50 -6.63 0.44 12.68
N ASN A 51 -7.80 -0.04 13.11
CA ASN A 51 -8.85 -0.51 12.20
C ASN A 51 -9.34 0.62 11.29
N ASP A 52 -9.48 1.85 11.82
CA ASP A 52 -9.86 3.01 11.03
C ASP A 52 -8.81 3.34 9.97
N ILE A 53 -7.53 3.16 10.30
CA ILE A 53 -6.43 3.42 9.38
C ILE A 53 -6.43 2.42 8.23
N VAL A 54 -6.51 1.12 8.55
CA VAL A 54 -6.46 0.08 7.51
C VAL A 54 -7.70 0.07 6.63
N ASN A 55 -8.81 0.64 7.11
CA ASN A 55 -10.05 0.76 6.35
C ASN A 55 -10.30 2.19 5.86
N SER A 56 -9.30 3.06 5.95
CA SER A 56 -9.41 4.41 5.41
C SER A 56 -9.56 4.38 3.89
N ASP A 57 -10.18 5.43 3.34
CA ASP A 57 -10.45 5.50 1.90
C ASP A 57 -9.19 5.30 1.06
N LYS A 58 -8.07 5.89 1.49
CA LYS A 58 -6.79 5.76 0.78
C LYS A 58 -6.35 4.29 0.69
N PHE A 59 -6.35 3.57 1.81
CA PHE A 59 -5.91 2.19 1.83
C PHE A 59 -6.85 1.28 1.04
N VAL A 60 -8.17 1.49 1.20
CA VAL A 60 -9.16 0.71 0.46
C VAL A 60 -9.02 0.92 -1.05
N ASN A 61 -8.87 2.19 -1.47
CA ASN A 61 -8.76 2.50 -2.89
C ASN A 61 -7.49 1.93 -3.52
N VAL A 62 -6.36 1.95 -2.79
CA VAL A 62 -5.11 1.37 -3.29
C VAL A 62 -5.25 -0.14 -3.45
N ARG A 63 -5.81 -0.83 -2.44
CA ARG A 63 -6.03 -2.28 -2.53
C ARG A 63 -6.94 -2.61 -3.72
N GLN A 64 -8.02 -1.87 -3.91
CA GLN A 64 -8.94 -2.11 -5.02
C GLN A 64 -8.25 -1.88 -6.37
N ALA A 65 -7.46 -0.83 -6.50
CA ALA A 65 -6.73 -0.57 -7.74
C ALA A 65 -5.78 -1.73 -8.09
N MET A 66 -5.09 -2.26 -7.09
CA MET A 66 -4.21 -3.41 -7.29
C MET A 66 -4.97 -4.66 -7.73
N LEU A 67 -6.13 -4.93 -7.11
CA LEU A 67 -6.97 -6.05 -7.50
C LEU A 67 -7.49 -5.90 -8.93
N ASP A 68 -7.70 -4.66 -9.36
CA ASP A 68 -8.17 -4.35 -10.72
C ASP A 68 -7.03 -4.35 -11.76
N GLY A 69 -5.80 -4.66 -11.34
CA GLY A 69 -4.65 -4.71 -12.23
C GLY A 69 -4.05 -3.34 -12.54
N LYS A 70 -4.39 -2.31 -11.77
CA LYS A 70 -3.89 -0.95 -11.98
C LYS A 70 -2.69 -0.68 -11.08
N ARG A 71 -1.86 0.28 -11.49
CA ARG A 71 -0.68 0.69 -10.73
C ARG A 71 -0.99 1.97 -9.94
N PRO A 72 -1.24 1.89 -8.61
CA PRO A 72 -1.48 3.10 -7.83
C PRO A 72 -0.29 4.03 -7.85
N VAL A 73 -0.54 5.34 -7.97
CA VAL A 73 0.52 6.35 -7.98
C VAL A 73 1.26 6.38 -6.64
N GLU A 74 0.61 5.98 -5.57
CA GLU A 74 1.20 5.91 -4.24
C GLU A 74 2.43 5.00 -4.20
N CYS A 75 2.52 4.05 -5.10
CA CYS A 75 3.60 3.06 -5.17
C CYS A 75 4.57 3.34 -6.32
N GLU A 76 4.65 4.57 -6.78
CA GLU A 76 5.42 4.96 -7.96
C GLU A 76 6.90 4.55 -7.89
N GLY A 77 7.51 4.56 -6.70
CA GLY A 77 8.89 4.12 -6.55
C GLY A 77 9.12 2.68 -6.97
N CYS A 78 8.15 1.80 -6.63
CA CYS A 78 8.23 0.40 -7.03
C CYS A 78 8.04 0.24 -8.55
N TRP A 79 7.10 0.98 -9.14
CA TRP A 79 6.88 0.90 -10.58
C TRP A 79 8.11 1.37 -11.35
N ARG A 80 8.74 2.44 -10.87
CA ARG A 80 9.97 2.96 -11.49
C ARG A 80 11.09 1.95 -11.45
N ASP A 81 11.29 1.30 -10.29
CA ASP A 81 12.31 0.27 -10.15
C ASP A 81 12.06 -0.87 -11.12
N GLU A 82 10.84 -1.38 -11.17
CA GLU A 82 10.47 -2.49 -12.05
C GLU A 82 10.63 -2.15 -13.52
N ASP A 83 10.24 -0.94 -13.91
CA ASP A 83 10.36 -0.50 -15.30
C ASP A 83 11.82 -0.33 -15.72
N ASN A 84 12.73 -0.16 -14.76
CA ASN A 84 14.16 -0.08 -15.00
C ASN A 84 14.89 -1.40 -14.77
N GLY A 85 14.16 -2.50 -14.59
CA GLY A 85 14.77 -3.82 -14.41
C GLY A 85 15.37 -4.06 -13.03
N ILE A 86 14.99 -3.24 -12.03
CA ILE A 86 15.50 -3.35 -10.66
C ILE A 86 14.40 -4.00 -9.82
N GLU A 87 14.77 -4.94 -8.96
CA GLU A 87 13.79 -5.56 -8.06
C GLU A 87 13.22 -4.51 -7.12
N SER A 88 11.89 -4.37 -7.13
CA SER A 88 11.19 -3.44 -6.26
C SER A 88 10.93 -4.05 -4.89
N LYS A 89 10.56 -3.21 -3.91
CA LYS A 89 10.11 -3.69 -2.61
C LYS A 89 8.86 -4.56 -2.76
N ARG A 90 7.96 -4.22 -3.67
CA ARG A 90 6.76 -5.03 -3.96
C ARG A 90 7.16 -6.45 -4.36
N GLN A 91 8.07 -6.59 -5.32
CA GLN A 91 8.51 -7.90 -5.80
C GLN A 91 9.19 -8.70 -4.70
N TYR A 92 10.06 -8.05 -3.91
CA TYR A 92 10.75 -8.68 -2.79
C TYR A 92 9.77 -9.19 -1.75
N GLU A 93 8.82 -8.35 -1.33
CA GLU A 93 7.86 -8.72 -0.30
C GLU A 93 6.87 -9.78 -0.81
N ASN A 94 6.43 -9.71 -2.06
CA ASN A 94 5.56 -10.73 -2.64
C ASN A 94 6.26 -12.10 -2.67
N ARG A 95 7.55 -12.12 -2.94
CA ARG A 95 8.33 -13.36 -2.92
C ARG A 95 8.45 -13.90 -1.48
N ARG A 96 8.76 -13.00 -0.54
CA ARG A 96 8.91 -13.35 0.88
C ARG A 96 7.61 -13.89 1.47
N TRP A 97 6.49 -13.32 1.08
CA TRP A 97 5.16 -13.67 1.58
C TRP A 97 4.31 -14.34 0.50
N SER A 98 4.91 -15.23 -0.27
CA SER A 98 4.26 -15.85 -1.42
C SER A 98 2.97 -16.59 -1.09
N HIS A 99 2.86 -17.18 0.11
CA HIS A 99 1.64 -17.85 0.53
C HIS A 99 0.47 -16.88 0.74
N ILE A 100 0.76 -15.66 1.17
CA ILE A 100 -0.26 -14.62 1.33
C ILE A 100 -0.69 -14.09 -0.02
N ILE A 101 0.26 -13.83 -0.93
CA ILE A 101 -0.08 -13.31 -2.25
C ILE A 101 -0.91 -14.31 -3.05
N LYS A 102 -0.61 -15.59 -2.92
CA LYS A 102 -1.40 -16.66 -3.56
C LYS A 102 -2.83 -16.70 -3.02
N TYR A 103 -2.98 -16.51 -1.71
CA TYR A 103 -4.29 -16.43 -1.09
C TYR A 103 -5.09 -15.25 -1.63
N LEU A 104 -4.47 -14.07 -1.73
CA LEU A 104 -5.12 -12.88 -2.26
C LEU A 104 -5.54 -13.06 -3.72
N GLU A 105 -4.68 -13.64 -4.53
CA GLU A 105 -5.00 -13.91 -5.94
C GLU A 105 -6.16 -14.88 -6.08
N LYS A 106 -6.28 -15.83 -5.17
CA LYS A 106 -7.31 -16.86 -5.21
C LYS A 106 -8.68 -16.36 -4.76
N THR A 107 -8.70 -15.40 -3.83
CA THR A 107 -9.93 -14.91 -3.19
C THR A 107 -10.43 -13.58 -3.76
N ALA A 108 -9.62 -12.89 -4.56
CA ALA A 108 -9.97 -11.59 -5.11
C ALA A 108 -10.94 -11.70 -6.30
#